data_393302100ba0988f2b1d8a5dfa3dd97a
#
_entry.id   393302100ba0988f2b1d8a5dfa3dd97a
#
_cell.length_a   1.000
_cell.length_b   1.000
_cell.length_c   1.000
_cell.angle_alpha   90.00
_cell.angle_beta   90.00
_cell.angle_gamma   90.00
#
_symmetry.space_group_name_H-M   'P 1'
#
loop_
_entity.id
_entity.type
_entity.pdbx_description
1 polymer ?
#
loop_
_entity_poly.entity_id
_entity_poly.type
_entity_poly.pdbx_seq_one_letter_code
_entity_poly.pdbx_strand_id
1 'polypeptide(L)'
;MSRLMILAGALLSAVPALAQPLPARARLDFGTASLTSAPAFWVFLLFAVLALGGAVFTITRRNAIMAVVGLIGTFFALAGIYVLLYAHFLAVMQVLIYAGAIMVLFIFVIMILGREETEPWALRSLVTKALGVVAILFVGYVLWRVTRAPMAIGAPPPPGFGTVEAFGDLVFKDYLFPFEAVSLLLLLAVIGAVVIARGRPKNPAGAATAPPRAP
;
A
#
# COMPACT_ATOMS: atom_id res chain seq x y z
N MET A 1 13.52 -28.56 29.85
CA MET A 1 14.58 -27.70 29.26
C MET A 1 15.32 -28.36 28.11
N SER A 2 15.46 -29.70 28.04
CA SER A 2 16.23 -30.38 26.97
C SER A 2 15.60 -30.32 25.55
N ARG A 3 14.29 -30.35 25.41
CA ARG A 3 13.61 -30.35 24.10
C ARG A 3 13.68 -29.00 23.37
N LEU A 4 13.71 -27.89 24.13
CA LEU A 4 13.82 -26.53 23.54
C LEU A 4 15.24 -26.26 23.01
N MET A 5 16.26 -26.80 23.68
CA MET A 5 17.66 -26.70 23.20
C MET A 5 17.89 -27.49 21.93
N ILE A 6 17.26 -28.66 21.77
CA ILE A 6 17.38 -29.50 20.58
C ILE A 6 16.68 -28.80 19.37
N LEU A 7 15.52 -28.20 19.58
CA LEU A 7 14.81 -27.43 18.54
C LEU A 7 15.58 -26.16 18.13
N ALA A 8 16.17 -25.44 19.09
CA ALA A 8 17.00 -24.28 18.80
C ALA A 8 18.28 -24.67 18.04
N GLY A 9 18.90 -25.80 18.39
CA GLY A 9 20.07 -26.35 17.69
C GLY A 9 19.71 -26.78 16.25
N ALA A 10 18.58 -27.41 16.05
CA ALA A 10 18.09 -27.80 14.73
C ALA A 10 17.74 -26.60 13.85
N LEU A 11 17.16 -25.54 14.41
CA LEU A 11 16.92 -24.28 13.69
C LEU A 11 18.23 -23.55 13.33
N LEU A 12 19.20 -23.51 14.21
CA LEU A 12 20.51 -22.90 13.94
C LEU A 12 21.31 -23.70 12.89
N SER A 13 21.19 -25.01 12.82
CA SER A 13 21.86 -25.84 11.81
C SER A 13 21.18 -25.80 10.44
N ALA A 14 19.90 -25.38 10.36
CA ALA A 14 19.20 -25.21 9.09
C ALA A 14 19.54 -23.88 8.36
N VAL A 15 20.02 -22.88 9.11
CA VAL A 15 20.38 -21.55 8.55
C VAL A 15 21.47 -21.63 7.45
N PRO A 16 22.58 -22.40 7.59
CA PRO A 16 23.57 -22.51 6.53
C PRO A 16 23.08 -23.29 5.31
N ALA A 17 22.06 -24.14 5.42
CA ALA A 17 21.49 -24.83 4.27
C ALA A 17 20.67 -23.90 3.36
N LEU A 18 20.04 -22.86 3.94
CA LEU A 18 19.34 -21.80 3.22
C LEU A 18 20.30 -20.75 2.59
N ALA A 19 21.56 -20.71 3.06
CA ALA A 19 22.61 -19.82 2.57
C ALA A 19 23.48 -20.46 1.47
N GLN A 20 23.08 -21.59 0.90
CA GLN A 20 23.85 -22.20 -0.20
C GLN A 20 23.82 -21.27 -1.42
N PRO A 21 24.98 -20.88 -1.96
CA PRO A 21 25.03 -20.11 -3.20
C PRO A 21 24.34 -20.93 -4.30
N LEU A 22 23.39 -20.31 -4.99
CA LEU A 22 22.74 -20.90 -6.16
C LEU A 22 23.78 -21.45 -7.13
N PRO A 23 23.56 -22.62 -7.77
CA PRO A 23 24.51 -23.22 -8.70
C PRO A 23 24.87 -22.20 -9.79
N ALA A 24 26.15 -22.20 -10.18
CA ALA A 24 26.74 -21.20 -11.09
C ALA A 24 25.98 -21.01 -12.43
N ARG A 25 25.15 -21.97 -12.82
CA ARG A 25 24.23 -21.90 -13.99
C ARG A 25 23.02 -21.00 -13.80
N ALA A 26 22.70 -20.62 -12.56
CA ALA A 26 21.64 -19.65 -12.24
C ALA A 26 22.13 -18.20 -12.21
N ARG A 27 23.41 -17.96 -12.40
CA ARG A 27 23.93 -16.61 -12.65
C ARG A 27 23.59 -16.28 -14.11
N LEU A 28 22.42 -15.71 -14.32
CA LEU A 28 22.15 -15.02 -15.58
C LEU A 28 23.14 -13.85 -15.62
N ASP A 29 24.14 -13.96 -16.50
CA ASP A 29 24.87 -12.82 -17.00
C ASP A 29 23.87 -11.89 -17.69
N PHE A 30 23.21 -11.06 -16.90
CA PHE A 30 22.75 -9.80 -17.42
C PHE A 30 24.03 -9.05 -17.74
N GLY A 31 24.53 -9.30 -18.97
CA GLY A 31 25.65 -8.59 -19.50
C GLY A 31 25.48 -7.13 -19.09
N THR A 32 26.54 -6.47 -18.77
CA THR A 32 26.65 -5.05 -18.41
C THR A 32 26.08 -4.12 -19.52
N ALA A 33 24.99 -4.52 -20.16
CA ALA A 33 24.12 -3.64 -20.91
C ALA A 33 23.70 -2.57 -19.90
N SER A 34 24.40 -1.44 -20.03
CA SER A 34 24.21 -0.27 -19.19
C SER A 34 22.71 -0.09 -18.94
N LEU A 35 22.27 -0.37 -17.71
CA LEU A 35 20.87 -0.23 -17.29
C LEU A 35 20.32 1.16 -17.68
N THR A 36 21.20 2.14 -17.80
CA THR A 36 20.95 3.51 -18.23
C THR A 36 20.55 3.67 -19.71
N SER A 37 20.90 2.72 -20.59
CA SER A 37 20.57 2.80 -22.03
C SER A 37 19.34 2.00 -22.42
N ALA A 38 18.80 1.16 -21.53
CA ALA A 38 17.59 0.44 -21.80
C ALA A 38 16.37 1.38 -21.71
N PRO A 39 15.49 1.44 -22.73
CA PRO A 39 14.32 2.31 -22.71
C PRO A 39 13.43 2.05 -21.49
N ALA A 40 13.37 0.83 -20.99
CA ALA A 40 12.64 0.45 -19.79
C ALA A 40 13.12 1.19 -18.53
N PHE A 41 14.41 1.48 -18.40
CA PHE A 41 14.93 2.24 -17.27
C PHE A 41 14.41 3.69 -17.26
N TRP A 42 14.38 4.34 -18.40
CA TRP A 42 13.87 5.71 -18.52
C TRP A 42 12.37 5.78 -18.22
N VAL A 43 11.61 4.79 -18.69
CA VAL A 43 10.18 4.68 -18.40
C VAL A 43 9.95 4.43 -16.91
N PHE A 44 10.74 3.54 -16.29
CA PHE A 44 10.69 3.33 -14.85
C PHE A 44 11.00 4.62 -14.07
N LEU A 45 12.07 5.34 -14.46
CA LEU A 45 12.45 6.59 -13.81
C LEU A 45 11.34 7.64 -13.93
N LEU A 46 10.69 7.73 -15.10
CA LEU A 46 9.55 8.62 -15.31
C LEU A 46 8.42 8.32 -14.33
N PHE A 47 7.99 7.05 -14.23
CA PHE A 47 6.92 6.66 -13.29
C PHE A 47 7.35 6.82 -11.84
N ALA A 48 8.60 6.54 -11.50
CA ALA A 48 9.13 6.74 -10.14
C ALA A 48 9.09 8.22 -9.74
N VAL A 49 9.50 9.13 -10.62
CA VAL A 49 9.45 10.57 -10.40
C VAL A 49 7.99 11.06 -10.30
N LEU A 50 7.10 10.56 -11.15
CA LEU A 50 5.67 10.89 -11.07
C LEU A 50 5.04 10.39 -9.75
N ALA A 51 5.39 9.18 -9.30
CA ALA A 51 4.88 8.63 -8.05
C ALA A 51 5.37 9.45 -6.84
N LEU A 52 6.67 9.76 -6.77
CA LEU A 52 7.23 10.57 -5.70
C LEU A 52 6.71 12.03 -5.76
N GLY A 53 6.64 12.60 -6.95
CA GLY A 53 6.10 13.94 -7.15
C GLY A 53 4.64 14.05 -6.74
N GLY A 54 3.81 13.07 -7.10
CA GLY A 54 2.43 12.98 -6.69
C GLY A 54 2.27 12.80 -5.17
N ALA A 55 3.11 11.97 -4.55
CA ALA A 55 3.11 11.78 -3.11
C ALA A 55 3.49 13.07 -2.35
N VAL A 56 4.54 13.76 -2.78
CA VAL A 56 4.95 15.06 -2.21
C VAL A 56 3.87 16.11 -2.43
N PHE A 57 3.27 16.15 -3.61
CA PHE A 57 2.15 17.04 -3.91
C PHE A 57 0.98 16.79 -2.97
N THR A 58 0.60 15.52 -2.74
CA THR A 58 -0.48 15.13 -1.82
C THR A 58 -0.25 15.66 -0.41
N ILE A 59 0.95 15.51 0.13
CA ILE A 59 1.29 15.93 1.50
C ILE A 59 1.38 17.46 1.63
N THR A 60 1.80 18.15 0.56
CA THR A 60 2.05 19.58 0.60
C THR A 60 0.77 20.41 0.43
N ARG A 61 -0.28 19.83 -0.17
CA ARG A 61 -1.52 20.55 -0.43
C ARG A 61 -2.36 20.70 0.84
N ARG A 62 -2.85 21.93 1.08
CA ARG A 62 -3.79 22.24 2.16
C ARG A 62 -5.22 21.84 1.79
N ASN A 63 -5.57 21.99 0.52
CA ASN A 63 -6.89 21.61 0.02
C ASN A 63 -6.98 20.10 -0.09
N ALA A 64 -7.90 19.48 0.66
CA ALA A 64 -8.08 18.03 0.74
C ALA A 64 -8.42 17.42 -0.63
N ILE A 65 -9.23 18.12 -1.45
CA ILE A 65 -9.61 17.65 -2.79
C ILE A 65 -8.36 17.58 -3.69
N MET A 66 -7.53 18.65 -3.67
CA MET A 66 -6.29 18.68 -4.45
C MET A 66 -5.28 17.63 -3.97
N ALA A 67 -5.23 17.35 -2.66
CA ALA A 67 -4.38 16.29 -2.12
C ALA A 67 -4.81 14.92 -2.66
N VAL A 68 -6.10 14.64 -2.71
CA VAL A 68 -6.63 13.38 -3.23
C VAL A 68 -6.37 13.24 -4.74
N VAL A 69 -6.48 14.32 -5.52
CA VAL A 69 -6.11 14.31 -6.95
C VAL A 69 -4.64 13.95 -7.13
N GLY A 70 -3.74 14.48 -6.30
CA GLY A 70 -2.31 14.10 -6.29
C GLY A 70 -2.11 12.63 -5.97
N LEU A 71 -2.87 12.11 -5.02
CA LEU A 71 -2.80 10.69 -4.61
C LEU A 71 -3.29 9.76 -5.74
N ILE A 72 -4.33 10.12 -6.45
CA ILE A 72 -4.79 9.39 -7.65
C ILE A 72 -3.67 9.33 -8.70
N GLY A 73 -3.01 10.47 -8.96
CA GLY A 73 -1.85 10.52 -9.88
C GLY A 73 -0.72 9.58 -9.44
N THR A 74 -0.46 9.51 -8.13
CA THR A 74 0.51 8.56 -7.55
C THR A 74 0.12 7.10 -7.82
N PHE A 75 -1.15 6.76 -7.67
CA PHE A 75 -1.64 5.39 -7.94
C PHE A 75 -1.54 5.00 -9.41
N PHE A 76 -1.79 5.92 -10.34
CA PHE A 76 -1.56 5.66 -11.75
C PHE A 76 -0.08 5.44 -12.06
N ALA A 77 0.79 6.22 -11.46
CA ALA A 77 2.24 6.02 -11.62
C ALA A 77 2.70 4.68 -11.05
N LEU A 78 2.17 4.27 -9.89
CA LEU A 78 2.43 2.93 -9.31
C LEU A 78 1.93 1.81 -10.21
N ALA A 79 0.75 1.95 -10.81
CA ALA A 79 0.23 0.97 -11.76
C ALA A 79 1.18 0.83 -12.97
N GLY A 80 1.74 1.92 -13.47
CA GLY A 80 2.78 1.90 -14.51
C GLY A 80 4.04 1.13 -14.08
N ILE A 81 4.49 1.31 -12.83
CA ILE A 81 5.60 0.53 -12.27
C ILE A 81 5.26 -0.95 -12.19
N TYR A 82 4.04 -1.32 -11.79
CA TYR A 82 3.62 -2.72 -11.74
C TYR A 82 3.60 -3.37 -13.13
N VAL A 83 3.22 -2.64 -14.18
CA VAL A 83 3.32 -3.15 -15.57
C VAL A 83 4.77 -3.44 -15.93
N LEU A 84 5.70 -2.56 -15.58
CA LEU A 84 7.14 -2.76 -15.83
C LEU A 84 7.72 -3.96 -15.06
N LEU A 85 7.12 -4.30 -13.92
CA LEU A 85 7.48 -5.47 -13.10
C LEU A 85 6.77 -6.76 -13.55
N TYR A 86 6.10 -6.77 -14.70
CA TYR A 86 5.28 -7.89 -15.20
C TYR A 86 4.09 -8.27 -14.32
N ALA A 87 3.75 -7.45 -13.32
CA ALA A 87 2.62 -7.69 -12.42
C ALA A 87 1.31 -7.09 -12.99
N HIS A 88 0.89 -7.56 -14.17
CA HIS A 88 -0.22 -6.98 -14.93
C HIS A 88 -1.54 -6.99 -14.16
N PHE A 89 -1.83 -8.10 -13.45
CA PHE A 89 -3.04 -8.20 -12.63
C PHE A 89 -3.05 -7.16 -11.51
N LEU A 90 -1.92 -6.98 -10.82
CA LEU A 90 -1.79 -5.95 -9.76
C LEU A 90 -1.97 -4.54 -10.32
N ALA A 91 -1.42 -4.26 -11.50
CA ALA A 91 -1.55 -2.97 -12.15
C ALA A 91 -3.03 -2.62 -12.42
N VAL A 92 -3.80 -3.58 -12.93
CA VAL A 92 -5.23 -3.41 -13.18
C VAL A 92 -5.98 -3.19 -11.85
N MET A 93 -5.70 -4.00 -10.82
CA MET A 93 -6.33 -3.86 -9.51
C MET A 93 -5.98 -2.53 -8.84
N GLN A 94 -4.75 -2.03 -9.01
CA GLN A 94 -4.34 -0.71 -8.52
C GLN A 94 -5.20 0.41 -9.10
N VAL A 95 -5.48 0.38 -10.40
CA VAL A 95 -6.31 1.40 -11.05
C VAL A 95 -7.79 1.20 -10.67
N LEU A 96 -8.29 -0.03 -10.75
CA LEU A 96 -9.72 -0.31 -10.57
C LEU A 96 -10.17 -0.07 -9.13
N ILE A 97 -9.46 -0.65 -8.16
CA ILE A 97 -9.86 -0.60 -6.76
C ILE A 97 -9.33 0.66 -6.08
N TYR A 98 -8.01 0.91 -6.13
CA TYR A 98 -7.43 2.03 -5.39
C TYR A 98 -7.76 3.38 -6.03
N ALA A 99 -7.45 3.59 -7.30
CA ALA A 99 -7.73 4.87 -7.96
C ALA A 99 -9.22 5.03 -8.31
N GLY A 100 -9.90 3.94 -8.70
CA GLY A 100 -11.32 3.96 -9.07
C GLY A 100 -12.26 3.95 -7.87
N ALA A 101 -12.39 2.81 -7.19
CA ALA A 101 -13.44 2.65 -6.17
C ALA A 101 -13.14 3.44 -4.88
N ILE A 102 -11.93 3.26 -4.30
CA ILE A 102 -11.61 3.85 -2.99
C ILE A 102 -11.44 5.35 -3.09
N MET A 103 -10.65 5.85 -4.06
CA MET A 103 -10.38 7.28 -4.15
C MET A 103 -11.57 8.09 -4.58
N VAL A 104 -12.41 7.57 -5.48
CA VAL A 104 -13.67 8.24 -5.87
C VAL A 104 -14.62 8.34 -4.67
N LEU A 105 -14.76 7.26 -3.88
CA LEU A 105 -15.54 7.30 -2.65
C LEU A 105 -14.96 8.32 -1.66
N PHE A 106 -13.64 8.36 -1.53
CA PHE A 106 -12.96 9.28 -0.61
C PHE A 106 -13.15 10.75 -1.00
N ILE A 107 -13.06 11.09 -2.31
CA ILE A 107 -13.37 12.43 -2.82
C ILE A 107 -14.82 12.80 -2.46
N PHE A 108 -15.75 11.87 -2.69
CA PHE A 108 -17.16 12.11 -2.43
C PHE A 108 -17.43 12.39 -0.94
N VAL A 109 -16.81 11.61 -0.06
CA VAL A 109 -16.93 11.80 1.40
C VAL A 109 -16.35 13.17 1.83
N ILE A 110 -15.16 13.53 1.34
CA ILE A 110 -14.53 14.83 1.67
C ILE A 110 -15.39 15.99 1.16
N MET A 111 -15.95 15.87 -0.02
CA MET A 111 -16.80 16.90 -0.60
C MET A 111 -18.07 17.13 0.23
N ILE A 112 -18.66 16.05 0.78
CA ILE A 112 -19.86 16.16 1.62
C ILE A 112 -19.53 16.73 3.01
N LEU A 113 -18.40 16.35 3.59
CA LEU A 113 -18.00 16.80 4.93
C LEU A 113 -17.65 18.30 5.00
N GLY A 114 -17.34 18.93 3.86
CA GLY A 114 -17.16 20.39 3.76
C GLY A 114 -16.21 20.99 4.78
N ARG A 115 -15.07 20.34 5.06
CA ARG A 115 -14.16 20.77 6.11
C ARG A 115 -13.46 22.06 5.71
N GLU A 116 -13.84 23.18 6.33
CA GLU A 116 -13.07 24.41 6.27
C GLU A 116 -11.72 24.18 6.95
N GLU A 117 -10.64 24.43 6.20
CA GLU A 117 -9.26 24.28 6.66
C GLU A 117 -8.87 25.44 7.57
N THR A 118 -9.23 25.37 8.82
CA THR A 118 -8.87 26.37 9.84
C THR A 118 -7.83 25.88 10.83
N GLU A 119 -7.00 24.91 10.50
CA GLU A 119 -5.86 24.62 11.37
C GLU A 119 -4.67 25.54 11.03
N PRO A 120 -4.31 26.46 11.97
CA PRO A 120 -3.09 27.23 11.81
C PRO A 120 -1.89 26.27 11.83
N TRP A 121 -1.08 26.30 10.80
CA TRP A 121 0.24 25.64 10.73
C TRP A 121 1.21 26.19 11.79
N ALA A 122 0.71 27.08 12.65
CA ALA A 122 1.43 27.67 13.75
C ALA A 122 1.65 26.65 14.86
N LEU A 123 2.92 26.37 15.13
CA LEU A 123 3.40 25.76 16.36
C LEU A 123 3.43 24.23 16.43
N ARG A 124 3.85 23.56 15.37
CA ARG A 124 4.52 22.28 15.60
C ARG A 124 5.86 22.60 16.28
N SER A 125 5.99 22.16 17.52
CA SER A 125 7.20 22.25 18.33
C SER A 125 8.44 21.92 17.49
N LEU A 126 9.53 22.65 17.69
CA LEU A 126 10.83 22.38 17.06
C LEU A 126 11.23 20.90 17.19
N VAL A 127 10.85 20.28 18.31
CA VAL A 127 11.03 18.84 18.59
C VAL A 127 10.34 17.96 17.56
N THR A 128 9.09 18.24 17.17
CA THR A 128 8.37 17.45 16.18
C THR A 128 9.00 17.54 14.78
N LYS A 129 9.50 18.74 14.43
CA LYS A 129 10.23 18.95 13.17
C LYS A 129 11.55 18.21 13.16
N ALA A 130 12.33 18.27 14.25
CA ALA A 130 13.59 17.56 14.41
C ALA A 130 13.37 16.03 14.34
N LEU A 131 12.36 15.53 15.03
CA LEU A 131 12.01 14.08 14.98
C LEU A 131 11.63 13.63 13.58
N GLY A 132 10.88 14.46 12.83
CA GLY A 132 10.55 14.18 11.43
C GLY A 132 11.78 14.10 10.52
N VAL A 133 12.71 15.03 10.67
CA VAL A 133 13.98 15.02 9.91
C VAL A 133 14.80 13.78 10.25
N VAL A 134 14.94 13.42 11.53
CA VAL A 134 15.66 12.24 11.98
C VAL A 134 15.02 10.97 11.39
N ALA A 135 13.67 10.87 11.41
CA ALA A 135 12.96 9.75 10.82
C ALA A 135 13.21 9.61 9.31
N ILE A 136 13.18 10.72 8.56
CA ILE A 136 13.45 10.72 7.12
C ILE A 136 14.90 10.29 6.84
N LEU A 137 15.87 10.81 7.59
CA LEU A 137 17.28 10.43 7.45
C LEU A 137 17.51 8.96 7.80
N PHE A 138 16.84 8.45 8.83
CA PHE A 138 16.92 7.04 9.22
C PHE A 138 16.33 6.12 8.12
N VAL A 139 15.15 6.43 7.60
CA VAL A 139 14.55 5.68 6.48
C VAL A 139 15.44 5.75 5.24
N GLY A 140 15.97 6.92 4.91
CA GLY A 140 16.92 7.11 3.81
C GLY A 140 18.18 6.27 3.98
N TYR A 141 18.75 6.22 5.19
CA TYR A 141 19.90 5.37 5.51
C TYR A 141 19.58 3.87 5.36
N VAL A 142 18.43 3.42 5.87
CA VAL A 142 18.02 2.03 5.74
C VAL A 142 17.81 1.64 4.28
N LEU A 143 17.14 2.48 3.49
CA LEU A 143 16.96 2.26 2.05
C LEU A 143 18.32 2.19 1.33
N TRP A 144 19.23 3.11 1.62
CA TRP A 144 20.56 3.11 1.05
C TRP A 144 21.37 1.84 1.42
N ARG A 145 21.23 1.35 2.65
CA ARG A 145 21.86 0.09 3.09
C ARG A 145 21.26 -1.12 2.36
N VAL A 146 19.93 -1.16 2.22
CA VAL A 146 19.24 -2.26 1.52
C VAL A 146 19.59 -2.27 0.03
N THR A 147 19.62 -1.14 -0.63
CA THR A 147 19.97 -1.06 -2.07
C THR A 147 21.43 -1.39 -2.37
N ARG A 148 22.33 -1.23 -1.37
CA ARG A 148 23.74 -1.63 -1.49
C ARG A 148 24.03 -3.07 -1.07
N ALA A 149 23.06 -3.76 -0.45
CA ALA A 149 23.21 -5.18 -0.18
C ALA A 149 23.29 -5.93 -1.52
N PRO A 150 24.21 -6.91 -1.68
CA PRO A 150 24.26 -7.71 -2.88
C PRO A 150 22.95 -8.48 -3.00
N MET A 151 22.04 -7.98 -3.79
CA MET A 151 20.84 -8.72 -4.15
C MET A 151 21.23 -9.81 -5.12
N ALA A 152 20.93 -11.06 -4.79
CA ALA A 152 20.90 -12.11 -5.78
C ALA A 152 19.81 -11.70 -6.80
N ILE A 153 20.22 -11.34 -8.01
CA ILE A 153 19.29 -11.07 -9.10
C ILE A 153 18.58 -12.40 -9.35
N GLY A 154 17.30 -12.45 -9.01
CA GLY A 154 16.47 -13.66 -9.17
C GLY A 154 16.39 -14.06 -10.64
N ALA A 155 16.04 -15.32 -10.90
CA ALA A 155 15.72 -15.81 -12.24
C ALA A 155 14.60 -14.93 -12.85
N PRO A 156 14.56 -14.77 -14.19
CA PRO A 156 13.45 -14.08 -14.83
C PRO A 156 12.13 -14.72 -14.40
N PRO A 157 11.06 -13.93 -14.29
CA PRO A 157 9.76 -14.46 -13.87
C PRO A 157 9.32 -15.59 -14.80
N PRO A 158 8.71 -16.66 -14.25
CA PRO A 158 8.24 -17.77 -15.04
C PRO A 158 7.17 -17.32 -16.05
N PRO A 159 6.98 -18.05 -17.16
CA PRO A 159 5.92 -17.77 -18.11
C PRO A 159 4.56 -17.70 -17.39
N GLY A 160 3.77 -16.67 -17.69
CA GLY A 160 2.47 -16.45 -17.04
C GLY A 160 2.53 -15.70 -15.71
N PHE A 161 3.71 -15.30 -15.24
CA PHE A 161 3.82 -14.48 -14.02
C PHE A 161 3.00 -13.19 -14.15
N GLY A 162 2.26 -12.84 -13.08
CA GLY A 162 1.44 -11.62 -13.03
C GLY A 162 0.14 -11.68 -13.81
N THR A 163 -0.24 -12.84 -14.38
CA THR A 163 -1.56 -13.07 -14.98
C THR A 163 -2.61 -13.37 -13.92
N VAL A 164 -3.89 -13.28 -14.31
CA VAL A 164 -5.03 -13.61 -13.45
C VAL A 164 -5.01 -15.10 -13.06
N GLU A 165 -4.64 -15.98 -14.00
CA GLU A 165 -4.57 -17.42 -13.76
C GLU A 165 -3.51 -17.77 -12.71
N ALA A 166 -2.29 -17.23 -12.86
CA ALA A 166 -1.22 -17.48 -11.88
C ALA A 166 -1.57 -16.93 -10.50
N PHE A 167 -2.24 -15.79 -10.44
CA PHE A 167 -2.72 -15.22 -9.18
C PHE A 167 -3.82 -16.11 -8.55
N GLY A 168 -4.79 -16.57 -9.37
CA GLY A 168 -5.86 -17.44 -8.91
C GLY A 168 -5.31 -18.76 -8.37
N ASP A 169 -4.40 -19.41 -9.10
CA ASP A 169 -3.74 -20.63 -8.67
C ASP A 169 -3.05 -20.49 -7.32
N LEU A 170 -2.30 -19.39 -7.14
CA LEU A 170 -1.61 -19.11 -5.89
C LEU A 170 -2.58 -18.92 -4.73
N VAL A 171 -3.65 -18.13 -4.92
CA VAL A 171 -4.65 -17.84 -3.89
C VAL A 171 -5.38 -19.09 -3.45
N PHE A 172 -5.83 -19.93 -4.41
CA PHE A 172 -6.65 -21.11 -4.09
C PHE A 172 -5.84 -22.35 -3.70
N LYS A 173 -4.54 -22.42 -4.02
CA LYS A 173 -3.68 -23.56 -3.62
C LYS A 173 -2.90 -23.27 -2.34
N ASP A 174 -2.22 -22.12 -2.28
CA ASP A 174 -1.27 -21.83 -1.22
C ASP A 174 -1.82 -20.84 -0.18
N TYR A 175 -2.71 -19.91 -0.56
CA TYR A 175 -3.23 -18.84 0.27
C TYR A 175 -4.75 -18.93 0.51
N LEU A 176 -5.30 -20.15 0.57
CA LEU A 176 -6.75 -20.34 0.79
C LEU A 176 -7.21 -19.76 2.12
N PHE A 177 -6.45 -19.94 3.21
CA PHE A 177 -6.81 -19.42 4.53
C PHE A 177 -6.85 -17.88 4.58
N PRO A 178 -5.82 -17.14 4.10
CA PRO A 178 -5.93 -15.70 3.95
C PRO A 178 -7.12 -15.24 3.10
N PHE A 179 -7.44 -15.95 2.01
CA PHE A 179 -8.59 -15.65 1.16
C PHE A 179 -9.91 -15.75 1.93
N GLU A 180 -10.10 -16.82 2.71
CA GLU A 180 -11.28 -17.01 3.55
C GLU A 180 -11.37 -15.92 4.63
N ALA A 181 -10.27 -15.58 5.30
CA ALA A 181 -10.23 -14.53 6.30
C ALA A 181 -10.62 -13.16 5.73
N VAL A 182 -10.14 -12.82 4.52
CA VAL A 182 -10.51 -11.57 3.84
C VAL A 182 -11.98 -11.57 3.44
N SER A 183 -12.55 -12.70 3.02
CA SER A 183 -13.97 -12.80 2.68
C SER A 183 -14.88 -12.55 3.89
N LEU A 184 -14.53 -13.07 5.06
CA LEU A 184 -15.22 -12.77 6.32
C LEU A 184 -15.08 -11.29 6.71
N LEU A 185 -13.89 -10.72 6.54
CA LEU A 185 -13.66 -9.30 6.80
C LEU A 185 -14.54 -8.40 5.90
N LEU A 186 -14.65 -8.74 4.62
CA LEU A 186 -15.51 -8.01 3.68
C LEU A 186 -16.99 -8.11 4.09
N LEU A 187 -17.45 -9.31 4.50
CA LEU A 187 -18.81 -9.50 4.99
C LEU A 187 -19.08 -8.61 6.22
N LEU A 188 -18.17 -8.62 7.19
CA LEU A 188 -18.29 -7.79 8.40
C LEU A 188 -18.25 -6.30 8.08
N ALA A 189 -17.42 -5.89 7.11
CA ALA A 189 -17.35 -4.49 6.67
C ALA A 189 -18.69 -4.03 6.07
N VAL A 190 -19.31 -4.85 5.21
CA VAL A 190 -20.63 -4.55 4.62
C VAL A 190 -21.71 -4.45 5.69
N ILE A 191 -21.77 -5.43 6.61
CA ILE A 191 -22.75 -5.43 7.72
C ILE A 191 -22.52 -4.18 8.58
N GLY A 192 -21.29 -3.88 8.95
CA GLY A 192 -20.95 -2.70 9.76
C GLY A 192 -21.36 -1.40 9.07
N ALA A 193 -21.09 -1.25 7.79
CA ALA A 193 -21.48 -0.07 7.01
C ALA A 193 -23.01 0.11 6.98
N VAL A 194 -23.77 -0.97 6.76
CA VAL A 194 -25.24 -0.92 6.75
C VAL A 194 -25.80 -0.59 8.13
N VAL A 195 -25.26 -1.17 9.21
CA VAL A 195 -25.69 -0.90 10.57
C VAL A 195 -25.48 0.57 10.95
N ILE A 196 -24.30 1.12 10.60
CA ILE A 196 -24.00 2.54 10.87
C ILE A 196 -24.89 3.47 10.03
N ALA A 197 -25.14 3.12 8.76
CA ALA A 197 -25.96 3.93 7.86
C ALA A 197 -27.44 3.96 8.26
N ARG A 198 -27.95 2.95 8.96
CA ARG A 198 -29.36 2.85 9.37
C ARG A 198 -29.77 3.82 10.44
N GLY A 199 -29.02 4.74 10.93
CA GLY A 199 -29.44 5.76 11.90
C GLY A 199 -30.38 5.26 13.02
N ARG A 200 -30.32 5.83 14.19
CA ARG A 200 -31.35 5.53 15.25
C ARG A 200 -32.71 5.98 14.77
N PRO A 201 -33.78 5.14 14.89
CA PRO A 201 -35.16 5.60 14.67
C PRO A 201 -35.41 6.75 15.64
N LYS A 202 -35.85 7.87 15.10
CA LYS A 202 -36.24 9.04 15.88
C LYS A 202 -37.40 8.58 16.79
N ASN A 203 -37.14 8.47 18.09
CA ASN A 203 -38.13 8.01 19.07
C ASN A 203 -39.33 9.00 19.04
N PRO A 204 -40.50 8.59 18.57
CA PRO A 204 -41.65 9.50 18.51
C PRO A 204 -42.22 9.88 19.91
N ALA A 205 -41.77 9.18 20.97
CA ALA A 205 -42.20 9.46 22.35
C ALA A 205 -41.71 10.81 22.90
N GLY A 206 -40.68 11.43 22.31
CA GLY A 206 -40.23 12.77 22.73
C GLY A 206 -41.08 13.94 22.23
N ALA A 207 -41.93 13.70 21.24
CA ALA A 207 -42.82 14.75 20.72
C ALA A 207 -44.12 14.93 21.53
N ALA A 208 -44.46 13.96 22.38
CA ALA A 208 -45.74 13.98 23.14
C ALA A 208 -45.64 14.71 24.50
N THR A 209 -44.47 15.20 24.91
CA THR A 209 -44.26 15.88 26.19
C THR A 209 -43.94 17.36 26.08
N ALA A 210 -44.22 17.99 24.91
CA ALA A 210 -44.13 19.45 24.83
C ALA A 210 -45.34 20.06 25.57
N PRO A 211 -45.13 20.89 26.63
CA PRO A 211 -46.23 21.56 27.30
C PRO A 211 -46.96 22.47 26.33
N PRO A 212 -48.33 22.65 26.48
CA PRO A 212 -49.09 23.54 25.61
C PRO A 212 -48.55 24.98 25.77
N ARG A 213 -48.27 25.64 24.64
CA ARG A 213 -47.94 27.06 24.63
C ARG A 213 -49.13 27.81 25.19
N ALA A 214 -48.97 28.49 26.34
CA ALA A 214 -49.94 29.38 26.91
C ALA A 214 -50.26 30.54 25.95
N PRO A 215 -51.52 31.06 25.95
CA PRO A 215 -51.98 32.11 25.06
C PRO A 215 -51.23 33.45 25.27
#